data_4b3d198bb4d6dae43dc8bcdd88288da9
#
_entry.id   4b3d198bb4d6dae43dc8bcdd88288da9
#
_cell.length_a   1.000
_cell.length_b   1.000
_cell.length_c   1.000
_cell.angle_alpha   90.00
_cell.angle_beta   90.00
_cell.angle_gamma   90.00
#
_symmetry.space_group_name_H-M   'P 1'
#
loop_
_entity.id
_entity.type
_entity.pdbx_description
1 polymer ?
#
loop_
_entity_poly.entity_id
_entity_poly.type
_entity_poly.pdbx_seq_one_letter_code
_entity_poly.pdbx_strand_id
1 'polypeptide(L)'
;MVNFSSVFERIKRLDVQYNKPTKEIRGRDTILPITLTSIFIFFMWGLAYGLLDIMNYHVKVAMGIGRQKAAILAAGYYSAYIPGALLIGGPLVKKAGYRIAMTTGLGVLALGNEFMSIGASRCSLAGMVAAHFVIGLGVSTLERSANPYAVNCGPRRQAALRILMAQAWAGIGTVVAPFLANAFVFDPDTSTARPDPDPLHPGRCQMPTMKTASCSNLGTVITFYRALGACIFALMIFVAVLFFRTNWFPEVEVPISAPVDCGWKKWKHPLVSRRFARIWWGVAANFVNLGCQVTFAQFFIEHMKVNACASDRWAAYYMSLAQTAFVIGRFAAAGLVTMPRIFKPRYVLMCFMAGAVATTAAGTDITATAAIAVAIMVMFFEAPSFPMIFESATASFEEWTPTCETMMIVSISGGALQPALMGQLVESVRISHAWWLTASCFLIVFTYPAATNLIPSFRRALDKAEIGPEAVDHGGADEENGLQRSSTSKENFAVRIVEKVTFRRKKSDETGSTTP
;
A
#
# COMPACT_ATOMS: atom_id res chain seq x y z
N MET A 1 27.05 25.06 16.47
CA MET A 1 25.70 24.60 16.03
C MET A 1 25.59 24.80 14.53
N VAL A 2 25.58 23.75 13.74
CA VAL A 2 25.36 23.85 12.30
C VAL A 2 23.92 24.30 12.07
N ASN A 3 23.75 25.43 11.41
CA ASN A 3 22.42 25.99 11.13
C ASN A 3 21.73 25.13 10.05
N PHE A 4 20.97 24.14 10.48
CA PHE A 4 20.27 23.20 9.60
C PHE A 4 19.37 23.92 8.59
N SER A 5 18.81 25.10 8.92
CA SER A 5 17.98 25.86 7.99
C SER A 5 18.81 26.39 6.80
N SER A 6 20.06 26.78 7.00
CA SER A 6 20.93 27.29 5.92
C SER A 6 21.39 26.15 4.99
N VAL A 7 21.59 24.96 5.52
CA VAL A 7 21.89 23.75 4.73
C VAL A 7 20.68 23.36 3.89
N PHE A 8 19.48 23.36 4.49
CA PHE A 8 18.22 23.10 3.79
C PHE A 8 17.96 24.08 2.65
N GLU A 9 18.14 25.38 2.90
CA GLU A 9 17.99 26.41 1.85
C GLU A 9 19.05 26.29 0.74
N ARG A 10 20.26 25.84 1.07
CA ARG A 10 21.31 25.59 0.08
C ARG A 10 21.00 24.37 -0.79
N ILE A 11 20.53 23.28 -0.19
CA ILE A 11 20.07 22.08 -0.89
C ILE A 11 18.87 22.40 -1.79
N LYS A 12 17.89 23.15 -1.28
CA LYS A 12 16.73 23.60 -2.04
C LYS A 12 17.09 24.50 -3.23
N ARG A 13 18.08 25.40 -3.07
CA ARG A 13 18.61 26.21 -4.18
C ARG A 13 19.31 25.37 -5.24
N LEU A 14 20.06 24.34 -4.84
CA LEU A 14 20.69 23.43 -5.77
C LEU A 14 19.64 22.63 -6.56
N ASP A 15 18.59 22.19 -5.90
CA ASP A 15 17.47 21.46 -6.52
C ASP A 15 16.68 22.36 -7.49
N VAL A 16 16.38 23.60 -7.11
CA VAL A 16 15.71 24.58 -7.98
C VAL A 16 16.59 25.02 -9.16
N GLN A 17 17.91 25.09 -9.00
CA GLN A 17 18.82 25.48 -10.07
C GLN A 17 18.99 24.39 -11.13
N TYR A 18 18.88 23.11 -10.73
CA TYR A 18 18.98 21.95 -11.63
C TYR A 18 17.64 21.53 -12.25
N ASN A 19 16.52 21.88 -11.64
CA ASN A 19 15.19 21.43 -12.04
C ASN A 19 14.23 22.62 -12.19
N LYS A 20 14.20 23.21 -13.38
CA LYS A 20 13.06 24.02 -13.78
C LYS A 20 11.84 23.09 -13.84
N PRO A 21 10.68 23.46 -13.24
CA PRO A 21 9.47 22.64 -13.35
C PRO A 21 9.19 22.39 -14.82
N THR A 22 9.30 21.14 -15.23
CA THR A 22 8.96 20.76 -16.60
C THR A 22 7.43 20.76 -16.68
N LYS A 23 6.88 21.66 -17.50
CA LYS A 23 5.47 21.63 -17.92
C LYS A 23 5.11 20.18 -18.28
N GLU A 24 4.02 19.70 -17.67
CA GLU A 24 3.35 18.42 -17.95
C GLU A 24 4.26 17.28 -18.44
N ILE A 25 4.58 16.37 -17.55
CA ILE A 25 5.33 15.16 -17.90
C ILE A 25 4.42 14.31 -18.79
N ARG A 26 4.74 14.21 -20.08
CA ARG A 26 4.00 13.38 -21.02
C ARG A 26 4.16 11.90 -20.66
N GLY A 27 3.13 11.07 -20.94
CA GLY A 27 3.07 9.68 -20.50
C GLY A 27 4.30 8.81 -20.82
N ARG A 28 5.06 9.08 -21.90
CA ARG A 28 6.31 8.38 -22.21
C ARG A 28 7.48 8.77 -21.29
N ASP A 29 7.55 10.03 -20.89
CA ASP A 29 8.65 10.56 -20.07
C ASP A 29 8.55 10.11 -18.60
N THR A 30 7.44 9.48 -18.22
CA THR A 30 7.23 8.95 -16.86
C THR A 30 7.76 7.52 -16.68
N ILE A 31 8.00 6.78 -17.76
CA ILE A 31 8.39 5.36 -17.70
C ILE A 31 9.76 5.20 -17.03
N LEU A 32 10.76 5.95 -17.46
CA LEU A 32 12.11 5.84 -16.93
C LEU A 32 12.20 6.19 -15.44
N PRO A 33 11.71 7.37 -14.95
CA PRO A 33 11.82 7.71 -13.54
C PRO A 33 11.05 6.75 -12.64
N ILE A 34 9.88 6.26 -13.06
CA ILE A 34 9.10 5.29 -12.27
C ILE A 34 9.80 3.93 -12.24
N THR A 35 10.35 3.46 -13.36
CA THR A 35 11.09 2.20 -13.42
C THR A 35 12.31 2.24 -12.52
N LEU A 36 13.12 3.31 -12.59
CA LEU A 36 14.30 3.46 -11.75
C LEU A 36 13.94 3.59 -10.26
N THR A 37 12.92 4.39 -9.92
CA THR A 37 12.42 4.46 -8.53
C THR A 37 11.96 3.09 -8.04
N SER A 38 11.28 2.34 -8.89
CA SER A 38 10.79 0.99 -8.55
C SER A 38 11.93 0.02 -8.30
N ILE A 39 12.95 0.00 -9.16
CA ILE A 39 14.09 -0.92 -9.05
C ILE A 39 14.95 -0.58 -7.82
N PHE A 40 15.27 0.70 -7.59
CA PHE A 40 16.22 1.07 -6.54
C PHE A 40 15.55 1.30 -5.17
N ILE A 41 14.34 1.83 -5.12
CA ILE A 41 13.69 2.20 -3.85
C ILE A 41 12.68 1.13 -3.44
N PHE A 42 11.73 0.79 -4.29
CA PHE A 42 10.70 -0.18 -3.93
C PHE A 42 11.26 -1.59 -3.76
N PHE A 43 12.17 -2.03 -4.62
CA PHE A 43 12.83 -3.33 -4.46
C PHE A 43 13.61 -3.43 -3.14
N MET A 44 14.42 -2.42 -2.80
CA MET A 44 15.19 -2.42 -1.54
C MET A 44 14.28 -2.33 -0.30
N TRP A 45 13.21 -1.55 -0.39
CA TRP A 45 12.21 -1.54 0.66
C TRP A 45 11.53 -2.92 0.81
N GLY A 46 11.14 -3.55 -0.30
CA GLY A 46 10.55 -4.88 -0.28
C GLY A 46 11.50 -5.95 0.28
N LEU A 47 12.79 -5.85 -0.05
CA LEU A 47 13.82 -6.73 0.52
C LEU A 47 13.92 -6.56 2.05
N ALA A 48 13.99 -5.33 2.53
CA ALA A 48 14.04 -5.03 3.97
C ALA A 48 12.78 -5.52 4.69
N TYR A 49 11.61 -5.35 4.08
CA TYR A 49 10.33 -5.82 4.59
C TYR A 49 10.27 -7.36 4.68
N GLY A 50 10.62 -8.07 3.60
CA GLY A 50 10.59 -9.54 3.58
C GLY A 50 11.60 -10.17 4.54
N LEU A 51 12.73 -9.49 4.78
CA LEU A 51 13.71 -9.94 5.77
C LEU A 51 13.23 -9.75 7.20
N LEU A 52 12.41 -8.72 7.47
CA LEU A 52 11.88 -8.43 8.80
C LEU A 52 11.17 -9.66 9.38
N ASP A 53 10.26 -10.27 8.64
CA ASP A 53 9.45 -11.39 9.12
C ASP A 53 10.31 -12.63 9.42
N ILE A 54 11.25 -12.95 8.54
CA ILE A 54 12.13 -14.11 8.68
C ILE A 54 13.12 -13.90 9.81
N MET A 55 13.72 -12.71 9.90
CA MET A 55 14.67 -12.38 10.96
C MET A 55 13.97 -12.34 12.32
N ASN A 56 12.73 -11.86 12.40
CA ASN A 56 11.93 -11.90 13.64
C ASN A 56 11.70 -13.35 14.11
N TYR A 57 11.40 -14.26 13.17
CA TYR A 57 11.28 -15.67 13.51
C TYR A 57 12.62 -16.24 14.02
N HIS A 58 13.72 -15.93 13.36
CA HIS A 58 15.06 -16.41 13.77
C HIS A 58 15.48 -15.83 15.13
N VAL A 59 15.29 -14.55 15.35
CA VAL A 59 15.54 -13.90 16.66
C VAL A 59 14.69 -14.51 17.76
N LYS A 60 13.40 -14.79 17.48
CA LYS A 60 12.50 -15.49 18.42
C LYS A 60 13.05 -16.84 18.86
N VAL A 61 13.50 -17.66 17.90
CA VAL A 61 14.06 -18.99 18.18
C VAL A 61 15.40 -18.88 18.90
N ALA A 62 16.32 -18.01 18.46
CA ALA A 62 17.65 -17.83 19.06
C ALA A 62 17.60 -17.29 20.48
N MET A 63 16.66 -16.39 20.79
CA MET A 63 16.48 -15.82 22.12
C MET A 63 15.52 -16.63 23.00
N GLY A 64 14.85 -17.66 22.49
CA GLY A 64 13.85 -18.44 23.24
C GLY A 64 12.68 -17.61 23.77
N ILE A 65 12.28 -16.54 23.07
CA ILE A 65 11.19 -15.65 23.50
C ILE A 65 9.83 -16.13 22.99
N GLY A 66 8.79 -15.96 23.80
CA GLY A 66 7.40 -16.29 23.43
C GLY A 66 6.90 -15.46 22.24
N ARG A 67 5.80 -15.93 21.63
CA ARG A 67 5.18 -15.29 20.44
C ARG A 67 4.79 -13.84 20.69
N GLN A 68 4.22 -13.56 21.86
CA GLN A 68 3.83 -12.22 22.26
C GLN A 68 5.04 -11.26 22.33
N LYS A 69 6.17 -11.71 22.92
CA LYS A 69 7.40 -10.90 22.98
C LYS A 69 8.03 -10.71 21.59
N ALA A 70 7.96 -11.71 20.72
CA ALA A 70 8.43 -11.60 19.33
C ALA A 70 7.59 -10.59 18.52
N ALA A 71 6.28 -10.53 18.76
CA ALA A 71 5.41 -9.55 18.11
C ALA A 71 5.76 -8.09 18.46
N ILE A 72 6.42 -7.83 19.59
CA ILE A 72 6.91 -6.49 19.96
C ILE A 72 7.97 -5.97 18.99
N LEU A 73 8.77 -6.84 18.37
CA LEU A 73 9.72 -6.44 17.32
C LEU A 73 9.01 -5.80 16.13
N ALA A 74 7.97 -6.47 15.62
CA ALA A 74 7.14 -5.92 14.54
C ALA A 74 6.38 -4.67 14.99
N ALA A 75 5.85 -4.66 16.22
CA ALA A 75 5.18 -3.48 16.75
C ALA A 75 6.12 -2.26 16.79
N GLY A 76 7.40 -2.45 17.13
CA GLY A 76 8.42 -1.41 17.06
C GLY A 76 8.54 -0.83 15.65
N TYR A 77 8.66 -1.67 14.64
CA TYR A 77 8.76 -1.26 13.24
C TYR A 77 7.52 -0.50 12.76
N TYR A 78 6.32 -1.08 12.93
CA TYR A 78 5.10 -0.48 12.39
C TYR A 78 4.60 0.74 13.19
N SER A 79 4.87 0.84 14.49
CA SER A 79 4.55 2.04 15.27
C SER A 79 5.31 3.28 14.81
N ALA A 80 6.49 3.10 14.22
CA ALA A 80 7.30 4.18 13.66
C ALA A 80 6.66 4.85 12.44
N TYR A 81 5.67 4.23 11.78
CA TYR A 81 4.97 4.83 10.66
C TYR A 81 4.21 6.10 11.03
N ILE A 82 3.72 6.20 12.26
CA ILE A 82 3.02 7.41 12.74
C ILE A 82 4.00 8.60 12.76
N PRO A 83 5.08 8.60 13.59
CA PRO A 83 6.00 9.72 13.61
C PRO A 83 6.80 9.87 12.31
N GLY A 84 7.15 8.78 11.63
CA GLY A 84 7.91 8.83 10.39
C GLY A 84 7.16 9.54 9.27
N ALA A 85 5.88 9.24 9.06
CA ALA A 85 5.07 9.91 8.05
C ALA A 85 4.69 11.34 8.45
N LEU A 86 4.32 11.58 9.71
CA LEU A 86 3.82 12.90 10.16
C LEU A 86 4.94 13.89 10.44
N LEU A 87 6.01 13.48 11.11
CA LEU A 87 7.04 14.38 11.63
C LEU A 87 8.27 14.47 10.70
N ILE A 88 8.54 13.44 9.91
CA ILE A 88 9.72 13.38 9.04
C ILE A 88 9.30 13.44 7.57
N GLY A 89 8.64 12.41 7.06
CA GLY A 89 8.34 12.26 5.64
C GLY A 89 7.44 13.36 5.08
N GLY A 90 6.33 13.67 5.77
CA GLY A 90 5.39 14.70 5.33
C GLY A 90 6.02 16.10 5.25
N PRO A 91 6.63 16.61 6.35
CA PRO A 91 7.32 17.90 6.33
C PRO A 91 8.49 17.94 5.36
N LEU A 92 9.23 16.84 5.21
CA LEU A 92 10.38 16.76 4.31
C LEU A 92 9.96 16.83 2.84
N VAL A 93 8.93 16.06 2.44
CA VAL A 93 8.37 16.14 1.08
C VAL A 93 7.85 17.54 0.80
N LYS A 94 7.13 18.15 1.75
CA LYS A 94 6.56 19.50 1.59
C LYS A 94 7.62 20.59 1.47
N LYS A 95 8.72 20.51 2.25
CA LYS A 95 9.76 21.55 2.32
C LYS A 95 10.89 21.35 1.33
N ALA A 96 11.25 20.11 1.03
CA ALA A 96 12.47 19.74 0.31
C ALA A 96 12.22 18.85 -0.92
N GLY A 97 10.96 18.46 -1.17
CA GLY A 97 10.58 17.65 -2.32
C GLY A 97 10.78 16.14 -2.14
N TYR A 98 10.34 15.38 -3.13
CA TYR A 98 10.34 13.91 -3.07
C TYR A 98 11.74 13.32 -3.06
N ARG A 99 12.70 13.87 -3.83
CA ARG A 99 14.06 13.34 -3.98
C ARG A 99 14.83 13.36 -2.66
N ILE A 100 14.79 14.48 -1.96
CA ILE A 100 15.47 14.64 -0.66
C ILE A 100 14.81 13.72 0.37
N ALA A 101 13.48 13.61 0.37
CA ALA A 101 12.77 12.72 1.28
C ALA A 101 13.15 11.24 1.06
N MET A 102 13.22 10.79 -0.21
CA MET A 102 13.65 9.42 -0.53
C MET A 102 15.08 9.14 -0.10
N THR A 103 16.02 10.06 -0.38
CA THR A 103 17.43 9.92 0.02
C THR A 103 17.58 9.88 1.53
N THR A 104 16.86 10.75 2.26
CA THR A 104 16.86 10.76 3.73
C THR A 104 16.29 9.46 4.29
N GLY A 105 15.19 8.97 3.72
CA GLY A 105 14.58 7.69 4.12
C GLY A 105 15.55 6.51 3.97
N LEU A 106 16.29 6.42 2.86
CA LEU A 106 17.34 5.41 2.67
C LEU A 106 18.46 5.53 3.71
N GLY A 107 18.89 6.75 4.05
CA GLY A 107 19.91 6.98 5.07
C GLY A 107 19.47 6.53 6.46
N VAL A 108 18.24 6.86 6.86
CA VAL A 108 17.66 6.42 8.15
C VAL A 108 17.47 4.90 8.17
N LEU A 109 17.06 4.30 7.06
CA LEU A 109 16.95 2.85 6.91
C LEU A 109 18.31 2.16 7.08
N ALA A 110 19.38 2.67 6.46
CA ALA A 110 20.73 2.15 6.61
C ALA A 110 21.20 2.20 8.08
N LEU A 111 21.02 3.34 8.75
CA LEU A 111 21.37 3.51 10.17
C LEU A 111 20.58 2.55 11.08
N GLY A 112 19.30 2.34 10.80
CA GLY A 112 18.47 1.39 11.55
C GLY A 112 18.98 -0.04 11.46
N ASN A 113 19.48 -0.48 10.29
CA ASN A 113 20.10 -1.79 10.12
C ASN A 113 21.40 -1.92 10.90
N GLU A 114 22.25 -0.87 10.97
CA GLU A 114 23.44 -0.87 11.82
C GLU A 114 23.07 -0.96 13.30
N PHE A 115 22.05 -0.23 13.76
CA PHE A 115 21.56 -0.33 15.14
C PHE A 115 21.01 -1.72 15.46
N MET A 116 20.38 -2.40 14.49
CA MET A 116 19.94 -3.78 14.67
C MET A 116 21.12 -4.73 14.89
N SER A 117 22.21 -4.57 14.15
CA SER A 117 23.47 -5.30 14.36
C SER A 117 24.02 -5.08 15.79
N ILE A 118 23.98 -3.84 16.29
CA ILE A 118 24.42 -3.49 17.65
C ILE A 118 23.48 -4.11 18.72
N GLY A 119 22.17 -4.03 18.52
CA GLY A 119 21.17 -4.63 19.42
C GLY A 119 21.31 -6.14 19.53
N ALA A 120 21.52 -6.81 18.40
CA ALA A 120 21.75 -8.25 18.31
C ALA A 120 23.09 -8.67 18.99
N SER A 121 24.19 -7.91 18.81
CA SER A 121 25.48 -8.19 19.42
C SER A 121 25.45 -8.12 20.96
N ARG A 122 24.56 -7.30 21.51
CA ARG A 122 24.32 -7.19 22.95
C ARG A 122 23.25 -8.14 23.49
N CYS A 123 22.67 -8.99 22.63
CA CYS A 123 21.54 -9.84 22.96
C CYS A 123 20.38 -9.09 23.65
N SER A 124 20.14 -7.85 23.25
CA SER A 124 19.17 -6.96 23.87
C SER A 124 17.89 -6.86 23.04
N LEU A 125 16.81 -7.47 23.55
CA LEU A 125 15.50 -7.34 22.89
C LEU A 125 15.07 -5.87 22.78
N ALA A 126 15.27 -5.07 23.83
CA ALA A 126 14.95 -3.64 23.80
C ALA A 126 15.78 -2.88 22.75
N GLY A 127 17.08 -3.21 22.64
CA GLY A 127 17.95 -2.64 21.59
C GLY A 127 17.48 -2.99 20.19
N MET A 128 17.06 -4.23 19.95
CA MET A 128 16.52 -4.66 18.66
C MET A 128 15.16 -4.01 18.35
N VAL A 129 14.27 -3.84 19.35
CA VAL A 129 12.99 -3.11 19.16
C VAL A 129 13.26 -1.65 18.80
N ALA A 130 14.19 -0.98 19.49
CA ALA A 130 14.58 0.39 19.17
C ALA A 130 15.17 0.52 17.74
N ALA A 131 16.00 -0.46 17.33
CA ALA A 131 16.53 -0.52 15.98
C ALA A 131 15.43 -0.70 14.93
N HIS A 132 14.47 -1.59 15.17
CA HIS A 132 13.29 -1.77 14.30
C HIS A 132 12.45 -0.50 14.19
N PHE A 133 12.33 0.26 15.27
CA PHE A 133 11.67 1.57 15.23
C PHE A 133 12.40 2.54 14.30
N VAL A 134 13.74 2.60 14.34
CA VAL A 134 14.55 3.45 13.43
C VAL A 134 14.41 2.96 11.98
N ILE A 135 14.44 1.64 11.74
CA ILE A 135 14.18 1.05 10.41
C ILE A 135 12.81 1.51 9.91
N GLY A 136 11.78 1.41 10.75
CA GLY A 136 10.41 1.84 10.43
C GLY A 136 10.30 3.33 10.13
N LEU A 137 11.05 4.21 10.83
CA LEU A 137 11.13 5.64 10.48
C LEU A 137 11.70 5.87 9.07
N GLY A 138 12.75 5.13 8.71
CA GLY A 138 13.34 5.19 7.38
C GLY A 138 12.35 4.76 6.30
N VAL A 139 11.73 3.60 6.49
CA VAL A 139 10.78 3.03 5.51
C VAL A 139 9.51 3.89 5.39
N SER A 140 8.94 4.37 6.50
CA SER A 140 7.76 5.25 6.44
C SER A 140 8.04 6.57 5.73
N THR A 141 9.26 7.10 5.85
CA THR A 141 9.72 8.28 5.10
C THR A 141 9.86 7.97 3.61
N LEU A 142 10.39 6.80 3.25
CA LEU A 142 10.45 6.33 1.87
C LEU A 142 9.05 6.16 1.27
N GLU A 143 8.15 5.49 1.96
CA GLU A 143 6.80 5.28 1.48
C GLU A 143 6.01 6.58 1.35
N ARG A 144 6.18 7.52 2.29
CA ARG A 144 5.56 8.85 2.21
C ARG A 144 6.04 9.66 1.01
N SER A 145 7.22 9.35 0.47
CA SER A 145 7.77 10.03 -0.71
C SER A 145 7.61 9.21 -1.99
N ALA A 146 7.93 7.93 -2.00
CA ALA A 146 7.93 7.09 -3.20
C ALA A 146 6.53 6.74 -3.71
N ASN A 147 5.57 6.40 -2.83
CA ASN A 147 4.21 6.08 -3.25
C ASN A 147 3.50 7.28 -3.90
N PRO A 148 3.45 8.48 -3.28
CA PRO A 148 2.89 9.65 -3.93
C PRO A 148 3.65 10.07 -5.21
N TYR A 149 4.96 9.91 -5.24
CA TYR A 149 5.74 10.16 -6.45
C TYR A 149 5.26 9.26 -7.60
N ALA A 150 5.10 7.95 -7.36
CA ALA A 150 4.59 7.02 -8.36
C ALA A 150 3.17 7.36 -8.83
N VAL A 151 2.28 7.81 -7.92
CA VAL A 151 0.90 8.21 -8.25
C VAL A 151 0.87 9.52 -9.04
N ASN A 152 1.66 10.51 -8.63
CA ASN A 152 1.57 11.88 -9.16
C ASN A 152 2.50 12.13 -10.36
N CYS A 153 3.48 11.26 -10.63
CA CYS A 153 4.39 11.35 -11.78
C CYS A 153 3.70 10.93 -13.08
N GLY A 154 2.73 11.69 -13.57
CA GLY A 154 2.08 11.46 -14.86
C GLY A 154 0.55 11.45 -14.82
N PRO A 155 -0.13 11.09 -15.93
CA PRO A 155 -1.57 11.17 -16.06
C PRO A 155 -2.33 10.39 -14.98
N ARG A 156 -3.35 11.00 -14.38
CA ARG A 156 -4.17 10.40 -13.30
C ARG A 156 -4.82 9.07 -13.70
N ARG A 157 -5.25 8.95 -14.96
CA ARG A 157 -5.85 7.72 -15.50
C ARG A 157 -4.98 6.47 -15.32
N GLN A 158 -3.65 6.63 -15.26
CA GLN A 158 -2.69 5.54 -15.12
C GLN A 158 -2.09 5.44 -13.71
N ALA A 159 -2.61 6.18 -12.73
CA ALA A 159 -2.06 6.22 -11.38
C ALA A 159 -2.08 4.84 -10.71
N ALA A 160 -3.21 4.12 -10.80
CA ALA A 160 -3.33 2.76 -10.28
C ALA A 160 -2.32 1.79 -10.90
N LEU A 161 -2.12 1.86 -12.22
CA LEU A 161 -1.13 1.04 -12.92
C LEU A 161 0.29 1.33 -12.42
N ARG A 162 0.65 2.62 -12.30
CA ARG A 162 2.00 3.02 -11.87
C ARG A 162 2.32 2.54 -10.45
N ILE A 163 1.39 2.74 -9.51
CA ILE A 163 1.63 2.31 -8.13
C ILE A 163 1.63 0.78 -7.99
N LEU A 164 0.79 0.07 -8.74
CA LEU A 164 0.81 -1.40 -8.79
C LEU A 164 2.14 -1.93 -9.32
N MET A 165 2.65 -1.35 -10.41
CA MET A 165 3.95 -1.73 -10.98
C MET A 165 5.11 -1.43 -10.02
N ALA A 166 5.13 -0.27 -9.38
CA ALA A 166 6.14 0.08 -8.38
C ALA A 166 6.10 -0.88 -7.19
N GLN A 167 4.92 -1.16 -6.68
CA GLN A 167 4.72 -2.10 -5.58
C GLN A 167 4.99 -3.57 -5.97
N ALA A 168 4.88 -3.95 -7.25
CA ALA A 168 5.30 -5.26 -7.73
C ALA A 168 6.83 -5.45 -7.60
N TRP A 169 7.64 -4.42 -7.81
CA TRP A 169 9.08 -4.45 -7.56
C TRP A 169 9.40 -4.63 -6.06
N ALA A 170 8.63 -4.00 -5.18
CA ALA A 170 8.72 -4.29 -3.75
C ALA A 170 8.41 -5.77 -3.46
N GLY A 171 7.37 -6.31 -4.10
CA GLY A 171 7.07 -7.74 -4.03
C GLY A 171 8.22 -8.64 -4.49
N ILE A 172 8.92 -8.30 -5.57
CA ILE A 172 10.13 -9.04 -6.00
C ILE A 172 11.20 -9.03 -4.89
N GLY A 173 11.40 -7.90 -4.22
CA GLY A 173 12.28 -7.79 -3.05
C GLY A 173 11.87 -8.76 -1.94
N THR A 174 10.57 -8.85 -1.62
CA THR A 174 10.07 -9.79 -0.60
C THR A 174 10.24 -11.26 -0.99
N VAL A 175 10.23 -11.61 -2.28
CA VAL A 175 10.54 -12.96 -2.78
C VAL A 175 12.02 -13.29 -2.60
N VAL A 176 12.91 -12.36 -2.87
CA VAL A 176 14.36 -12.55 -2.75
C VAL A 176 14.78 -12.71 -1.29
N ALA A 177 14.10 -12.05 -0.37
CA ALA A 177 14.43 -12.04 1.07
C ALA A 177 14.55 -13.43 1.70
N PRO A 178 13.58 -14.36 1.55
CA PRO A 178 13.69 -15.71 2.09
C PRO A 178 14.86 -16.53 1.52
N PHE A 179 15.17 -16.34 0.23
CA PHE A 179 16.32 -17.02 -0.38
C PHE A 179 17.64 -16.55 0.22
N LEU A 180 17.80 -15.23 0.44
CA LEU A 180 18.97 -14.69 1.12
C LEU A 180 19.05 -15.18 2.57
N ALA A 181 17.94 -15.20 3.29
CA ALA A 181 17.89 -15.71 4.65
C ALA A 181 18.26 -17.20 4.72
N ASN A 182 17.74 -18.02 3.81
CA ASN A 182 18.09 -19.44 3.73
C ASN A 182 19.57 -19.65 3.38
N ALA A 183 20.16 -18.83 2.54
CA ALA A 183 21.55 -18.97 2.13
C ALA A 183 22.54 -18.54 3.23
N PHE A 184 22.19 -17.57 4.05
CA PHE A 184 23.13 -16.92 4.98
C PHE A 184 22.80 -17.07 6.46
N VAL A 185 21.56 -17.42 6.82
CA VAL A 185 21.09 -17.37 8.21
C VAL A 185 20.67 -18.73 8.76
N PHE A 186 20.06 -19.59 7.96
CA PHE A 186 19.60 -20.89 8.43
C PHE A 186 20.71 -21.93 8.42
N ASP A 187 20.87 -22.65 9.55
CA ASP A 187 21.77 -23.80 9.65
C ASP A 187 21.17 -25.01 8.90
N PRO A 188 21.89 -25.60 7.94
CA PRO A 188 21.40 -26.75 7.17
C PRO A 188 21.00 -27.96 8.01
N ASP A 189 21.71 -28.21 9.10
CA ASP A 189 21.56 -29.45 9.88
C ASP A 189 20.35 -29.46 10.83
N THR A 190 19.94 -28.28 11.32
CA THR A 190 18.83 -28.17 12.29
C THR A 190 17.46 -27.91 11.64
N SER A 191 17.44 -27.54 10.36
CA SER A 191 16.24 -27.04 9.65
C SER A 191 15.40 -28.11 8.96
N THR A 192 15.84 -29.38 8.99
CA THR A 192 15.20 -30.49 8.24
C THR A 192 14.22 -31.34 9.06
N ALA A 193 14.25 -31.23 10.39
CA ALA A 193 13.38 -32.03 11.27
C ALA A 193 11.89 -31.62 11.07
N ARG A 194 11.05 -32.61 10.83
CA ARG A 194 9.60 -32.45 10.78
C ARG A 194 9.04 -32.34 12.19
N PRO A 195 7.98 -31.52 12.43
CA PRO A 195 7.25 -31.54 13.70
C PRO A 195 6.58 -32.89 13.94
N ASP A 196 6.47 -33.29 15.20
CA ASP A 196 5.79 -34.52 15.59
C ASP A 196 4.30 -34.47 15.29
N PRO A 197 3.67 -35.57 14.85
CA PRO A 197 2.23 -35.63 14.65
C PRO A 197 1.46 -35.27 15.93
N ASP A 198 0.35 -34.58 15.79
CA ASP A 198 -0.55 -34.30 16.92
C ASP A 198 -1.44 -35.54 17.15
N PRO A 199 -1.32 -36.23 18.29
CA PRO A 199 -2.10 -37.41 18.59
C PRO A 199 -3.60 -37.13 18.75
N LEU A 200 -3.98 -35.88 19.05
CA LEU A 200 -5.37 -35.45 19.25
C LEU A 200 -6.04 -34.99 17.95
N HIS A 201 -5.25 -34.69 16.91
CA HIS A 201 -5.78 -34.11 15.68
C HIS A 201 -5.11 -34.71 14.45
N PRO A 202 -5.72 -35.76 13.86
CA PRO A 202 -5.21 -36.40 12.65
C PRO A 202 -4.95 -35.43 11.51
N GLY A 203 -3.78 -35.55 10.86
CA GLY A 203 -3.38 -34.68 9.74
C GLY A 203 -2.76 -33.33 10.14
N ARG A 204 -2.54 -33.10 11.43
CA ARG A 204 -1.83 -31.93 11.99
C ARG A 204 -0.60 -32.35 12.79
N CYS A 205 0.31 -31.40 13.01
CA CYS A 205 1.50 -31.61 13.81
C CYS A 205 1.52 -30.70 15.03
N GLN A 206 2.28 -31.12 16.05
CA GLN A 206 2.43 -30.37 17.28
C GLN A 206 3.19 -29.06 17.05
N MET A 207 2.86 -28.05 17.80
CA MET A 207 3.66 -26.84 17.85
C MET A 207 5.06 -27.18 18.40
N PRO A 208 6.14 -26.75 17.72
CA PRO A 208 7.48 -27.01 18.21
C PRO A 208 7.69 -26.35 19.58
N THR A 209 8.17 -27.13 20.52
CA THR A 209 8.61 -26.62 21.83
C THR A 209 9.84 -25.72 21.62
N MET A 210 9.87 -24.55 22.25
CA MET A 210 11.03 -23.66 22.18
C MET A 210 12.24 -24.30 22.85
N LYS A 211 13.34 -24.40 22.11
CA LYS A 211 14.64 -24.78 22.68
C LYS A 211 15.15 -23.68 23.62
N THR A 212 15.99 -24.08 24.57
CA THR A 212 16.63 -23.17 25.52
C THR A 212 17.38 -22.05 24.78
N ALA A 213 17.15 -20.81 25.20
CA ALA A 213 17.75 -19.61 24.60
C ALA A 213 19.27 -19.70 24.53
N SER A 214 19.84 -19.45 23.38
CA SER A 214 21.28 -19.30 23.20
C SER A 214 21.56 -18.12 22.27
N CYS A 215 22.05 -17.03 22.85
CA CYS A 215 22.45 -15.86 22.08
C CYS A 215 23.68 -16.08 21.20
N SER A 216 24.34 -17.25 21.28
CA SER A 216 25.48 -17.61 20.43
C SER A 216 25.13 -17.69 18.94
N ASN A 217 23.87 -17.99 18.61
CA ASN A 217 23.41 -18.13 17.24
C ASN A 217 23.05 -16.79 16.54
N LEU A 218 23.26 -15.65 17.19
CA LEU A 218 22.96 -14.34 16.60
C LEU A 218 24.11 -13.76 15.75
N GLY A 219 25.26 -14.42 15.68
CA GLY A 219 26.44 -13.96 14.93
C GLY A 219 26.14 -13.72 13.45
N THR A 220 25.40 -14.64 12.84
CA THR A 220 24.98 -14.54 11.42
C THR A 220 24.02 -13.37 11.19
N VAL A 221 23.08 -13.16 12.13
CA VAL A 221 22.14 -12.03 12.11
C VAL A 221 22.89 -10.71 12.18
N ILE A 222 23.90 -10.60 13.05
CA ILE A 222 24.73 -9.39 13.20
C ILE A 222 25.45 -9.06 11.90
N THR A 223 26.12 -10.04 11.31
CA THR A 223 26.88 -9.86 10.07
C THR A 223 25.94 -9.50 8.92
N PHE A 224 24.78 -10.15 8.86
CA PHE A 224 23.78 -9.92 7.82
C PHE A 224 23.22 -8.48 7.87
N TYR A 225 22.78 -8.00 9.03
CA TYR A 225 22.24 -6.63 9.14
C TYR A 225 23.30 -5.56 8.90
N ARG A 226 24.56 -5.80 9.27
CA ARG A 226 25.68 -4.91 8.96
C ARG A 226 25.96 -4.83 7.47
N ALA A 227 25.98 -5.98 6.79
CA ALA A 227 26.14 -6.01 5.34
C ALA A 227 24.97 -5.32 4.61
N LEU A 228 23.74 -5.56 5.07
CA LEU A 228 22.55 -4.94 4.51
C LEU A 228 22.56 -3.41 4.72
N GLY A 229 22.92 -2.95 5.91
CA GLY A 229 23.06 -1.52 6.21
C GLY A 229 24.10 -0.83 5.31
N ALA A 230 25.26 -1.45 5.12
CA ALA A 230 26.30 -0.96 4.22
C ALA A 230 25.83 -0.92 2.74
N CYS A 231 25.13 -1.95 2.28
CA CYS A 231 24.55 -1.98 0.92
C CYS A 231 23.51 -0.88 0.72
N ILE A 232 22.62 -0.65 1.69
CA ILE A 232 21.60 0.41 1.62
C ILE A 232 22.27 1.79 1.65
N PHE A 233 23.31 1.97 2.44
CA PHE A 233 24.07 3.22 2.48
C PHE A 233 24.77 3.51 1.13
N ALA A 234 25.40 2.52 0.52
CA ALA A 234 25.96 2.65 -0.81
C ALA A 234 24.90 2.97 -1.86
N LEU A 235 23.74 2.32 -1.78
CA LEU A 235 22.59 2.62 -2.64
C LEU A 235 22.08 4.04 -2.43
N MET A 236 22.01 4.53 -1.19
CA MET A 236 21.63 5.91 -0.90
C MET A 236 22.54 6.91 -1.61
N ILE A 237 23.85 6.70 -1.57
CA ILE A 237 24.81 7.56 -2.28
C ILE A 237 24.57 7.49 -3.79
N PHE A 238 24.40 6.29 -4.33
CA PHE A 238 24.14 6.09 -5.77
C PHE A 238 22.85 6.78 -6.21
N VAL A 239 21.76 6.59 -5.50
CA VAL A 239 20.46 7.23 -5.78
C VAL A 239 20.54 8.75 -5.63
N ALA A 240 21.26 9.26 -4.61
CA ALA A 240 21.50 10.69 -4.45
C ALA A 240 22.25 11.27 -5.67
N VAL A 241 23.30 10.59 -6.13
CA VAL A 241 24.03 11.01 -7.35
C VAL A 241 23.09 11.02 -8.56
N LEU A 242 22.27 9.99 -8.76
CA LEU A 242 21.30 9.95 -9.85
C LEU A 242 20.30 11.11 -9.76
N PHE A 243 19.72 11.37 -8.58
CA PHE A 243 18.71 12.41 -8.39
C PHE A 243 19.25 13.82 -8.62
N PHE A 244 20.50 14.09 -8.21
CA PHE A 244 21.06 15.43 -8.24
C PHE A 244 22.00 15.71 -9.42
N ARG A 245 22.44 14.68 -10.14
CA ARG A 245 23.34 14.82 -11.29
C ARG A 245 22.69 14.53 -12.63
N THR A 246 21.51 13.89 -12.65
CA THR A 246 20.81 13.54 -13.88
C THR A 246 19.44 14.20 -13.94
N ASN A 247 18.93 14.45 -15.15
CA ASN A 247 17.56 14.92 -15.38
C ASN A 247 16.55 13.75 -15.52
N TRP A 248 16.94 12.53 -15.12
CA TRP A 248 16.11 11.34 -15.29
C TRP A 248 14.92 11.30 -14.33
N PHE A 249 14.97 12.08 -13.25
CA PHE A 249 13.91 12.14 -12.25
C PHE A 249 13.33 13.56 -12.23
N PRO A 250 12.26 13.82 -12.99
CA PRO A 250 11.59 15.11 -12.94
C PRO A 250 11.05 15.39 -11.54
N GLU A 251 11.16 16.62 -11.11
CA GLU A 251 10.54 17.04 -9.87
C GLU A 251 9.03 17.15 -10.10
N VAL A 252 8.27 16.42 -9.30
CA VAL A 252 6.81 16.49 -9.30
C VAL A 252 6.42 17.58 -8.31
N GLU A 253 5.67 18.59 -8.76
CA GLU A 253 5.14 19.61 -7.87
C GLU A 253 4.30 18.96 -6.77
N VAL A 254 4.70 19.19 -5.52
CA VAL A 254 3.87 18.81 -4.38
C VAL A 254 2.72 19.80 -4.32
N PRO A 255 1.46 19.40 -4.50
CA PRO A 255 0.34 20.31 -4.35
C PRO A 255 0.45 21.03 -3.00
N ILE A 256 0.44 22.37 -3.02
CA ILE A 256 0.49 23.15 -1.78
C ILE A 256 -0.82 22.84 -1.05
N SER A 257 -0.74 22.02 0.00
CA SER A 257 -1.89 21.83 0.87
C SER A 257 -2.33 23.17 1.41
N ALA A 258 -3.63 23.50 1.30
CA ALA A 258 -4.19 24.68 1.95
C ALA A 258 -3.68 24.77 3.39
N PRO A 259 -3.24 25.94 3.87
CA PRO A 259 -2.76 26.08 5.23
C PRO A 259 -3.84 25.54 6.16
N VAL A 260 -3.47 24.56 6.96
CA VAL A 260 -4.33 24.08 8.06
C VAL A 260 -4.34 25.23 9.06
N ASP A 261 -5.34 26.08 8.94
CA ASP A 261 -5.57 27.13 9.94
C ASP A 261 -6.02 26.40 11.21
N CYS A 262 -5.06 26.14 12.09
CA CYS A 262 -5.26 25.51 13.39
C CYS A 262 -6.01 26.42 14.38
N GLY A 263 -6.80 27.32 13.87
CA GLY A 263 -7.71 28.15 14.67
C GLY A 263 -8.76 27.27 15.35
N TRP A 264 -8.55 27.00 16.63
CA TRP A 264 -9.46 26.24 17.52
C TRP A 264 -10.90 26.80 17.57
N LYS A 265 -11.20 27.88 16.84
CA LYS A 265 -12.48 28.60 16.90
C LYS A 265 -13.54 28.22 15.86
N LYS A 266 -13.24 27.36 14.88
CA LYS A 266 -14.29 26.85 13.96
C LYS A 266 -14.19 25.32 13.81
N TRP A 267 -15.01 24.62 14.54
CA TRP A 267 -15.26 23.17 14.48
C TRP A 267 -15.76 22.65 13.11
N LYS A 268 -15.59 23.41 12.06
CA LYS A 268 -15.85 22.97 10.67
C LYS A 268 -14.56 22.72 9.93
N HIS A 269 -13.66 21.91 10.54
CA HIS A 269 -12.49 21.42 9.81
C HIS A 269 -12.99 20.65 8.59
N PRO A 270 -12.54 20.95 7.35
CA PRO A 270 -13.03 20.28 6.15
C PRO A 270 -12.91 18.77 6.22
N LEU A 271 -11.89 18.22 6.91
CA LEU A 271 -11.71 16.79 7.12
C LEU A 271 -12.87 16.09 7.87
N VAL A 272 -13.75 16.82 8.56
CA VAL A 272 -14.94 16.29 9.24
C VAL A 272 -16.17 16.24 8.31
N SER A 273 -16.08 16.86 7.14
CA SER A 273 -17.20 16.90 6.20
C SER A 273 -17.43 15.52 5.55
N ARG A 274 -18.69 15.27 5.11
CA ARG A 274 -19.06 14.03 4.38
C ARG A 274 -18.19 13.80 3.12
N ARG A 275 -17.60 14.84 2.54
CA ARG A 275 -16.66 14.76 1.41
C ARG A 275 -15.43 13.90 1.76
N PHE A 276 -14.98 13.94 3.01
CA PHE A 276 -13.81 13.21 3.48
C PHE A 276 -14.13 11.81 4.06
N ALA A 277 -15.41 11.40 4.08
CA ALA A 277 -15.78 10.07 4.59
C ALA A 277 -15.05 8.93 3.86
N ARG A 278 -14.78 9.09 2.55
CA ARG A 278 -14.06 8.10 1.74
C ARG A 278 -12.62 7.92 2.21
N ILE A 279 -11.89 9.03 2.49
CA ILE A 279 -10.50 8.91 2.97
C ILE A 279 -10.44 8.30 4.37
N TRP A 280 -11.34 8.69 5.28
CA TRP A 280 -11.38 8.10 6.61
C TRP A 280 -11.70 6.60 6.57
N TRP A 281 -12.63 6.20 5.71
CA TRP A 281 -12.92 4.77 5.51
C TRP A 281 -11.73 4.05 4.88
N GLY A 282 -11.07 4.65 3.87
CA GLY A 282 -9.85 4.11 3.27
C GLY A 282 -8.71 3.95 4.28
N VAL A 283 -8.50 4.94 5.16
CA VAL A 283 -7.51 4.89 6.26
C VAL A 283 -7.82 3.76 7.24
N ALA A 284 -9.08 3.62 7.67
CA ALA A 284 -9.50 2.55 8.57
C ALA A 284 -9.36 1.17 7.90
N ALA A 285 -9.81 1.04 6.66
CA ALA A 285 -9.69 -0.20 5.90
C ALA A 285 -8.21 -0.58 5.67
N ASN A 286 -7.36 0.39 5.34
CA ASN A 286 -5.93 0.13 5.14
C ASN A 286 -5.20 -0.20 6.45
N PHE A 287 -5.59 0.42 7.56
CA PHE A 287 -5.07 0.08 8.89
C PHE A 287 -5.32 -1.40 9.23
N VAL A 288 -6.55 -1.88 9.01
CA VAL A 288 -6.90 -3.28 9.22
C VAL A 288 -6.22 -4.18 8.18
N ASN A 289 -6.15 -3.75 6.91
CA ASN A 289 -5.53 -4.51 5.83
C ASN A 289 -4.05 -4.81 6.10
N LEU A 290 -3.29 -3.79 6.50
CA LEU A 290 -1.86 -3.97 6.85
C LEU A 290 -1.70 -4.85 8.09
N GLY A 291 -2.60 -4.74 9.05
CA GLY A 291 -2.66 -5.67 10.17
C GLY A 291 -2.81 -7.11 9.71
N CYS A 292 -3.77 -7.41 8.80
CA CYS A 292 -3.97 -8.74 8.21
C CYS A 292 -2.72 -9.25 7.51
N GLN A 293 -2.16 -8.44 6.61
CA GLN A 293 -1.02 -8.78 5.78
C GLN A 293 0.20 -9.15 6.63
N VAL A 294 0.51 -8.33 7.62
CA VAL A 294 1.64 -8.55 8.54
C VAL A 294 1.40 -9.78 9.41
N THR A 295 0.19 -9.94 9.93
CA THR A 295 -0.18 -11.12 10.75
C THR A 295 -0.03 -12.40 9.94
N PHE A 296 -0.51 -12.40 8.70
CA PHE A 296 -0.40 -13.55 7.82
C PHE A 296 1.06 -13.93 7.59
N ALA A 297 1.90 -12.97 7.22
CA ALA A 297 3.32 -13.19 6.95
C ALA A 297 4.07 -13.70 8.19
N GLN A 298 3.87 -13.10 9.36
CA GLN A 298 4.57 -13.48 10.59
C GLN A 298 4.20 -14.87 11.11
N PHE A 299 2.95 -15.28 10.99
CA PHE A 299 2.48 -16.57 11.48
C PHE A 299 2.47 -17.64 10.39
N PHE A 300 2.87 -17.32 9.16
CA PHE A 300 2.86 -18.24 8.02
C PHE A 300 3.70 -19.51 8.29
N ILE A 301 4.94 -19.35 8.73
CA ILE A 301 5.85 -20.49 8.99
C ILE A 301 5.25 -21.42 10.06
N GLU A 302 4.74 -20.85 11.16
CA GLU A 302 4.11 -21.64 12.23
C GLU A 302 2.84 -22.34 11.72
N HIS A 303 2.04 -21.66 10.91
CA HIS A 303 0.85 -22.24 10.31
C HIS A 303 1.20 -23.45 9.41
N MET A 304 2.24 -23.33 8.58
CA MET A 304 2.71 -24.43 7.74
C MET A 304 3.26 -25.61 8.56
N LYS A 305 3.94 -25.33 9.67
CA LYS A 305 4.45 -26.38 10.57
C LYS A 305 3.32 -27.18 11.22
N VAL A 306 2.25 -26.53 11.61
CA VAL A 306 1.11 -27.19 12.29
C VAL A 306 0.16 -27.87 11.29
N ASN A 307 -0.26 -27.18 10.24
CA ASN A 307 -1.30 -27.67 9.35
C ASN A 307 -0.79 -28.47 8.15
N ALA A 308 0.46 -28.27 7.73
CA ALA A 308 1.08 -29.03 6.63
C ALA A 308 2.24 -29.92 7.10
N CYS A 309 2.52 -29.98 8.40
CA CYS A 309 3.64 -30.75 8.98
C CYS A 309 4.98 -30.46 8.28
N ALA A 310 5.20 -29.20 7.87
CA ALA A 310 6.39 -28.78 7.16
C ALA A 310 7.56 -28.60 8.13
N SER A 311 8.78 -29.00 7.72
CA SER A 311 10.00 -28.61 8.42
C SER A 311 10.25 -27.10 8.25
N ASP A 312 11.13 -26.50 9.04
CA ASP A 312 11.46 -25.06 8.95
C ASP A 312 11.92 -24.67 7.53
N ARG A 313 12.74 -25.51 6.91
CA ARG A 313 13.22 -25.33 5.54
C ARG A 313 12.07 -25.34 4.52
N TRP A 314 11.16 -26.30 4.59
CA TRP A 314 10.02 -26.39 3.67
C TRP A 314 9.02 -25.26 3.91
N ALA A 315 8.76 -24.89 5.17
CA ALA A 315 7.89 -23.75 5.48
C ALA A 315 8.44 -22.43 4.92
N ALA A 316 9.77 -22.22 4.95
CA ALA A 316 10.41 -21.08 4.32
C ALA A 316 10.31 -21.11 2.78
N TYR A 317 10.43 -22.28 2.14
CA TYR A 317 10.17 -22.40 0.69
C TYR A 317 8.72 -22.11 0.33
N TYR A 318 7.75 -22.57 1.12
CA TYR A 318 6.33 -22.25 0.92
C TYR A 318 6.06 -20.76 1.10
N MET A 319 6.76 -20.09 2.03
CA MET A 319 6.70 -18.65 2.16
C MET A 319 7.23 -17.93 0.91
N SER A 320 8.35 -18.38 0.34
CA SER A 320 8.88 -17.83 -0.92
C SER A 320 7.91 -18.02 -2.08
N LEU A 321 7.24 -19.17 -2.15
CA LEU A 321 6.21 -19.44 -3.15
C LEU A 321 4.97 -18.55 -2.95
N ALA A 322 4.56 -18.35 -1.71
CA ALA A 322 3.46 -17.45 -1.36
C ALA A 322 3.78 -15.98 -1.70
N GLN A 323 5.01 -15.54 -1.42
CA GLN A 323 5.47 -14.20 -1.85
C GLN A 323 5.55 -14.07 -3.39
N THR A 324 5.87 -15.16 -4.10
CA THR A 324 5.81 -15.18 -5.56
C THR A 324 4.38 -15.01 -6.06
N ALA A 325 3.42 -15.71 -5.45
CA ALA A 325 2.00 -15.54 -5.76
C ALA A 325 1.50 -14.12 -5.46
N PHE A 326 2.00 -13.50 -4.39
CA PHE A 326 1.75 -12.09 -4.08
C PHE A 326 2.22 -11.15 -5.19
N VAL A 327 3.44 -11.35 -5.73
CA VAL A 327 3.94 -10.58 -6.88
C VAL A 327 3.08 -10.81 -8.12
N ILE A 328 2.73 -12.07 -8.41
CA ILE A 328 1.85 -12.41 -9.54
C ILE A 328 0.48 -11.73 -9.38
N GLY A 329 -0.08 -11.69 -8.17
CA GLY A 329 -1.34 -11.00 -7.87
C GLY A 329 -1.28 -9.49 -8.19
N ARG A 330 -0.17 -8.82 -7.87
CA ARG A 330 0.05 -7.40 -8.24
C ARG A 330 0.13 -7.20 -9.74
N PHE A 331 0.89 -8.04 -10.45
CA PHE A 331 0.97 -7.96 -11.92
C PHE A 331 -0.37 -8.31 -12.59
N ALA A 332 -1.11 -9.30 -12.06
CA ALA A 332 -2.44 -9.64 -12.56
C ALA A 332 -3.41 -8.46 -12.40
N ALA A 333 -3.45 -7.83 -11.22
CA ALA A 333 -4.26 -6.64 -11.00
C ALA A 333 -3.81 -5.49 -11.91
N ALA A 334 -2.50 -5.27 -12.08
CA ALA A 334 -1.95 -4.26 -12.99
C ALA A 334 -2.40 -4.51 -14.44
N GLY A 335 -2.35 -5.77 -14.89
CA GLY A 335 -2.83 -6.18 -16.22
C GLY A 335 -4.33 -5.92 -16.39
N LEU A 336 -5.16 -6.25 -15.39
CA LEU A 336 -6.61 -6.02 -15.45
C LEU A 336 -6.94 -4.53 -15.55
N VAL A 337 -6.29 -3.67 -14.78
CA VAL A 337 -6.57 -2.22 -14.82
C VAL A 337 -6.09 -1.53 -16.11
N THR A 338 -5.29 -2.19 -16.96
CA THR A 338 -4.98 -1.67 -18.30
C THR A 338 -6.17 -1.69 -19.23
N MET A 339 -7.23 -2.46 -18.91
CA MET A 339 -8.47 -2.56 -19.69
C MET A 339 -9.64 -1.85 -18.97
N PRO A 340 -9.61 -0.51 -18.79
CA PRO A 340 -10.54 0.21 -17.91
C PRO A 340 -12.00 0.19 -18.40
N ARG A 341 -12.22 -0.17 -19.66
CA ARG A 341 -13.59 -0.33 -20.21
C ARG A 341 -14.32 -1.52 -19.60
N ILE A 342 -13.59 -2.58 -19.21
CA ILE A 342 -14.15 -3.83 -18.68
C ILE A 342 -13.84 -3.91 -17.17
N PHE A 343 -12.59 -3.66 -16.78
CA PHE A 343 -12.07 -3.83 -15.43
C PHE A 343 -11.72 -2.47 -14.80
N LYS A 344 -12.71 -1.77 -14.24
CA LYS A 344 -12.44 -0.57 -13.47
C LYS A 344 -11.65 -0.94 -12.20
N PRO A 345 -10.68 -0.12 -11.75
CA PRO A 345 -9.85 -0.42 -10.57
C PRO A 345 -10.68 -0.83 -9.33
N ARG A 346 -11.81 -0.17 -9.08
CA ARG A 346 -12.70 -0.48 -7.96
C ARG A 346 -13.34 -1.89 -8.02
N TYR A 347 -13.62 -2.42 -9.23
CA TYR A 347 -14.15 -3.79 -9.40
C TYR A 347 -13.05 -4.83 -9.18
N VAL A 348 -11.84 -4.55 -9.71
CA VAL A 348 -10.67 -5.40 -9.50
C VAL A 348 -10.37 -5.52 -8.01
N LEU A 349 -10.30 -4.40 -7.28
CA LEU A 349 -10.10 -4.41 -5.83
C LEU A 349 -11.19 -5.22 -5.10
N MET A 350 -12.46 -5.06 -5.48
CA MET A 350 -13.56 -5.78 -4.84
C MET A 350 -13.45 -7.29 -5.06
N CYS A 351 -13.12 -7.74 -6.28
CA CYS A 351 -12.93 -9.17 -6.58
C CYS A 351 -11.75 -9.77 -5.82
N PHE A 352 -10.61 -9.06 -5.76
CA PHE A 352 -9.45 -9.53 -5.03
C PHE A 352 -9.71 -9.61 -3.53
N MET A 353 -10.37 -8.61 -2.94
CA MET A 353 -10.70 -8.65 -1.52
C MET A 353 -11.73 -9.74 -1.18
N ALA A 354 -12.70 -10.01 -2.06
CA ALA A 354 -13.62 -11.14 -1.89
C ALA A 354 -12.87 -12.49 -1.91
N GLY A 355 -11.90 -12.63 -2.81
CA GLY A 355 -11.00 -13.79 -2.86
C GLY A 355 -10.17 -13.95 -1.60
N ALA A 356 -9.62 -12.85 -1.04
CA ALA A 356 -8.86 -12.87 0.21
C ALA A 356 -9.71 -13.33 1.39
N VAL A 357 -10.95 -12.84 1.52
CA VAL A 357 -11.89 -13.28 2.56
C VAL A 357 -12.18 -14.78 2.41
N ALA A 358 -12.55 -15.23 1.21
CA ALA A 358 -12.93 -16.62 0.96
C ALA A 358 -11.77 -17.60 1.22
N THR A 359 -10.57 -17.28 0.73
CA THR A 359 -9.39 -18.15 0.89
C THR A 359 -8.89 -18.16 2.34
N THR A 360 -8.91 -17.02 3.05
CA THR A 360 -8.51 -16.98 4.46
C THR A 360 -9.49 -17.77 5.34
N ALA A 361 -10.80 -17.62 5.10
CA ALA A 361 -11.82 -18.41 5.81
C ALA A 361 -11.68 -19.91 5.53
N ALA A 362 -11.46 -20.30 4.28
CA ALA A 362 -11.20 -21.71 3.93
C ALA A 362 -9.95 -22.28 4.62
N GLY A 363 -8.90 -21.46 4.79
CA GLY A 363 -7.64 -21.88 5.44
C GLY A 363 -7.75 -22.24 6.91
N THR A 364 -8.87 -21.96 7.58
CA THR A 364 -9.06 -22.27 9.00
C THR A 364 -9.17 -23.77 9.29
N ASP A 365 -9.79 -24.54 8.38
CA ASP A 365 -10.07 -25.95 8.59
C ASP A 365 -9.31 -26.92 7.69
N ILE A 366 -8.66 -26.39 6.65
CA ILE A 366 -7.91 -27.17 5.67
C ILE A 366 -6.54 -27.57 6.21
N THR A 367 -6.13 -28.83 5.95
CA THR A 367 -4.85 -29.41 6.39
C THR A 367 -4.04 -29.98 5.22
N ALA A 368 -2.82 -30.42 5.50
CA ALA A 368 -1.91 -31.05 4.55
C ALA A 368 -1.58 -30.18 3.33
N THR A 369 -1.47 -30.76 2.15
CA THR A 369 -1.11 -30.05 0.91
C THR A 369 -2.10 -28.95 0.52
N ALA A 370 -3.39 -29.15 0.83
CA ALA A 370 -4.42 -28.14 0.54
C ALA A 370 -4.24 -26.87 1.38
N ALA A 371 -3.74 -26.98 2.62
CA ALA A 371 -3.42 -25.80 3.45
C ALA A 371 -2.33 -24.93 2.80
N ILE A 372 -1.34 -25.54 2.16
CA ILE A 372 -0.28 -24.84 1.42
C ILE A 372 -0.89 -24.04 0.25
N ALA A 373 -1.72 -24.71 -0.57
CA ALA A 373 -2.35 -24.07 -1.72
C ALA A 373 -3.24 -22.89 -1.32
N VAL A 374 -4.04 -23.07 -0.27
CA VAL A 374 -4.93 -22.01 0.23
C VAL A 374 -4.13 -20.83 0.78
N ALA A 375 -3.06 -21.06 1.55
CA ALA A 375 -2.21 -20.00 2.07
C ALA A 375 -1.52 -19.20 0.94
N ILE A 376 -1.10 -19.87 -0.15
CA ILE A 376 -0.57 -19.21 -1.35
C ILE A 376 -1.64 -18.34 -2.01
N MET A 377 -2.88 -18.83 -2.10
CA MET A 377 -3.99 -18.08 -2.68
C MET A 377 -4.40 -16.86 -1.85
N VAL A 378 -4.29 -16.91 -0.52
CA VAL A 378 -4.49 -15.72 0.32
C VAL A 378 -3.53 -14.62 -0.09
N MET A 379 -2.23 -14.92 -0.21
CA MET A 379 -1.20 -13.95 -0.62
C MET A 379 -1.46 -13.38 -2.02
N PHE A 380 -1.92 -14.22 -2.95
CA PHE A 380 -2.29 -13.76 -4.29
C PHE A 380 -3.43 -12.72 -4.25
N PHE A 381 -4.50 -13.01 -3.50
CA PHE A 381 -5.68 -12.16 -3.47
C PHE A 381 -5.50 -10.88 -2.64
N GLU A 382 -4.70 -10.90 -1.58
CA GLU A 382 -4.43 -9.69 -0.79
C GLU A 382 -3.48 -8.71 -1.47
N ALA A 383 -2.68 -9.18 -2.44
CA ALA A 383 -1.55 -8.46 -3.02
C ALA A 383 -1.83 -7.04 -3.54
N PRO A 384 -2.91 -6.75 -4.27
CA PRO A 384 -3.18 -5.42 -4.79
C PRO A 384 -3.93 -4.51 -3.80
N SER A 385 -4.27 -4.99 -2.60
CA SER A 385 -5.14 -4.28 -1.65
C SER A 385 -4.57 -2.91 -1.28
N PHE A 386 -3.35 -2.85 -0.74
CA PHE A 386 -2.71 -1.60 -0.32
C PHE A 386 -2.61 -0.57 -1.46
N PRO A 387 -1.98 -0.86 -2.62
CA PRO A 387 -1.83 0.13 -3.67
C PRO A 387 -3.16 0.63 -4.24
N MET A 388 -4.16 -0.24 -4.35
CA MET A 388 -5.47 0.15 -4.89
C MET A 388 -6.34 0.91 -3.88
N ILE A 389 -6.27 0.56 -2.58
CA ILE A 389 -6.91 1.36 -1.52
C ILE A 389 -6.25 2.73 -1.44
N PHE A 390 -4.90 2.79 -1.48
CA PHE A 390 -4.15 4.04 -1.44
C PHE A 390 -4.56 4.97 -2.58
N GLU A 391 -4.55 4.49 -3.81
CA GLU A 391 -4.91 5.27 -5.00
C GLU A 391 -6.37 5.74 -4.92
N SER A 392 -7.32 4.83 -4.67
CA SER A 392 -8.75 5.18 -4.64
C SER A 392 -9.13 6.06 -3.47
N ALA A 393 -8.47 5.93 -2.31
CA ALA A 393 -8.72 6.77 -1.15
C ALA A 393 -8.20 8.19 -1.33
N THR A 394 -7.06 8.37 -2.00
CA THR A 394 -6.43 9.69 -2.20
C THR A 394 -6.91 10.41 -3.46
N ALA A 395 -7.65 9.74 -4.35
CA ALA A 395 -8.15 10.34 -5.58
C ALA A 395 -9.13 11.50 -5.32
N SER A 396 -9.09 12.54 -6.17
CA SER A 396 -10.04 13.67 -6.20
C SER A 396 -10.06 14.58 -4.96
N PHE A 397 -8.97 14.69 -4.21
CA PHE A 397 -8.87 15.60 -3.08
C PHE A 397 -8.07 16.88 -3.38
N GLU A 398 -7.51 17.03 -4.60
CA GLU A 398 -6.82 18.24 -5.08
C GLU A 398 -5.80 18.75 -4.04
N GLU A 399 -6.02 19.95 -3.46
CA GLU A 399 -5.15 20.59 -2.46
C GLU A 399 -4.92 19.73 -1.20
N TRP A 400 -5.86 18.83 -0.86
CA TRP A 400 -5.77 17.96 0.31
C TRP A 400 -5.05 16.63 0.02
N THR A 401 -4.71 16.35 -1.23
CA THR A 401 -4.05 15.09 -1.62
C THR A 401 -2.83 14.78 -0.77
N PRO A 402 -1.88 15.70 -0.49
CA PRO A 402 -0.71 15.38 0.34
C PRO A 402 -1.05 15.01 1.78
N THR A 403 -2.12 15.59 2.33
CA THR A 403 -2.61 15.24 3.67
C THR A 403 -3.25 13.84 3.66
N CYS A 404 -4.08 13.54 2.66
CA CYS A 404 -4.70 12.23 2.48
C CYS A 404 -3.64 11.13 2.29
N GLU A 405 -2.62 11.37 1.48
CA GLU A 405 -1.48 10.48 1.30
C GLU A 405 -0.74 10.22 2.61
N THR A 406 -0.52 11.26 3.43
CA THR A 406 0.11 11.11 4.74
C THR A 406 -0.75 10.23 5.67
N MET A 407 -2.07 10.46 5.70
CA MET A 407 -3.00 9.65 6.49
C MET A 407 -2.98 8.17 6.07
N MET A 408 -2.89 7.91 4.76
CA MET A 408 -2.78 6.55 4.23
C MET A 408 -1.47 5.87 4.65
N ILE A 409 -0.34 6.58 4.69
CA ILE A 409 0.93 6.01 5.17
C ILE A 409 0.89 5.79 6.70
N VAL A 410 0.29 6.72 7.45
CA VAL A 410 0.07 6.52 8.91
C VAL A 410 -0.74 5.26 9.19
N SER A 411 -1.72 4.93 8.35
CA SER A 411 -2.55 3.73 8.54
C SER A 411 -1.79 2.40 8.43
N ILE A 412 -0.58 2.39 7.87
CA ILE A 412 0.30 1.21 7.84
C ILE A 412 0.68 0.76 9.27
N SER A 413 0.60 1.67 10.25
CA SER A 413 0.79 1.33 11.68
C SER A 413 -0.17 0.25 12.20
N GLY A 414 -1.23 -0.11 11.48
CA GLY A 414 -2.08 -1.27 11.78
C GLY A 414 -1.32 -2.59 11.90
N GLY A 415 -0.18 -2.71 11.19
CA GLY A 415 0.74 -3.83 11.34
C GLY A 415 1.38 -3.99 12.73
N ALA A 416 1.27 -2.99 13.61
CA ALA A 416 1.71 -3.12 15.00
C ALA A 416 0.68 -3.83 15.89
N LEU A 417 -0.61 -3.67 15.61
CA LEU A 417 -1.67 -4.10 16.52
C LEU A 417 -2.08 -5.55 16.30
N GLN A 418 -2.41 -5.91 15.07
CA GLN A 418 -3.04 -7.22 14.80
C GLN A 418 -2.11 -8.41 15.03
N PRO A 419 -0.79 -8.38 14.70
CA PRO A 419 0.11 -9.48 15.06
C PRO A 419 0.23 -9.70 16.58
N ALA A 420 0.15 -8.63 17.37
CA ALA A 420 0.16 -8.73 18.82
C ALA A 420 -1.11 -9.42 19.36
N LEU A 421 -2.28 -9.05 18.81
CA LEU A 421 -3.56 -9.71 19.13
C LEU A 421 -3.55 -11.18 18.71
N MET A 422 -3.02 -11.49 17.52
CA MET A 422 -2.89 -12.85 17.03
C MET A 422 -1.97 -13.67 17.91
N GLY A 423 -0.83 -13.09 18.36
CA GLY A 423 0.11 -13.74 19.26
C GLY A 423 -0.53 -14.17 20.59
N GLN A 424 -1.38 -13.31 21.17
CA GLN A 424 -2.16 -13.65 22.36
C GLN A 424 -3.21 -14.74 22.07
N LEU A 425 -3.90 -14.62 20.94
CA LEU A 425 -4.95 -15.56 20.59
C LEU A 425 -4.41 -16.97 20.36
N VAL A 426 -3.27 -17.12 19.72
CA VAL A 426 -2.62 -18.42 19.43
C VAL A 426 -2.10 -19.11 20.70
N GLU A 427 -1.93 -18.38 21.82
CA GLU A 427 -1.62 -18.99 23.12
C GLU A 427 -2.86 -19.65 23.76
N SER A 428 -4.06 -19.18 23.44
CA SER A 428 -5.33 -19.67 24.04
C SER A 428 -6.12 -20.60 23.12
N VAL A 429 -5.98 -20.44 21.80
CA VAL A 429 -6.65 -21.28 20.79
C VAL A 429 -5.62 -21.78 19.77
N ARG A 430 -6.00 -22.81 19.00
CA ARG A 430 -5.14 -23.31 17.92
C ARG A 430 -4.90 -22.22 16.85
N ILE A 431 -3.72 -22.26 16.26
CA ILE A 431 -3.36 -21.32 15.20
C ILE A 431 -4.36 -21.33 14.04
N SER A 432 -4.90 -22.48 13.65
CA SER A 432 -5.90 -22.59 12.59
C SER A 432 -7.20 -21.86 12.94
N HIS A 433 -7.70 -21.98 14.17
CA HIS A 433 -8.87 -21.24 14.62
C HIS A 433 -8.59 -19.73 14.80
N ALA A 434 -7.36 -19.38 15.20
CA ALA A 434 -6.95 -17.99 15.29
C ALA A 434 -7.02 -17.25 13.94
N TRP A 435 -6.95 -17.98 12.81
CA TRP A 435 -7.10 -17.42 11.47
C TRP A 435 -8.46 -16.81 11.18
N TRP A 436 -9.51 -17.16 11.94
CA TRP A 436 -10.80 -16.47 11.87
C TRP A 436 -10.69 -14.99 12.20
N LEU A 437 -9.73 -14.59 13.05
CA LEU A 437 -9.45 -13.18 13.31
C LEU A 437 -9.04 -12.48 12.00
N THR A 438 -8.10 -13.04 11.25
CA THR A 438 -7.63 -12.47 9.98
C THR A 438 -8.74 -12.47 8.92
N ALA A 439 -9.54 -13.55 8.81
CA ALA A 439 -10.67 -13.60 7.89
C ALA A 439 -11.74 -12.54 8.20
N SER A 440 -12.05 -12.32 9.48
CA SER A 440 -12.99 -11.28 9.92
C SER A 440 -12.46 -9.88 9.61
N CYS A 441 -11.15 -9.67 9.78
CA CYS A 441 -10.51 -8.41 9.44
C CYS A 441 -10.52 -8.16 7.93
N PHE A 442 -10.26 -9.16 7.07
CA PHE A 442 -10.40 -9.00 5.62
C PHE A 442 -11.84 -8.71 5.21
N LEU A 443 -12.85 -9.25 5.91
CA LEU A 443 -14.25 -8.88 5.69
C LEU A 443 -14.51 -7.40 6.00
N ILE A 444 -13.90 -6.86 7.06
CA ILE A 444 -13.95 -5.41 7.36
C ILE A 444 -13.30 -4.62 6.22
N VAL A 445 -12.13 -5.03 5.74
CA VAL A 445 -11.45 -4.38 4.60
C VAL A 445 -12.32 -4.40 3.34
N PHE A 446 -12.98 -5.52 3.06
CA PHE A 446 -13.91 -5.66 1.93
C PHE A 446 -15.04 -4.63 1.92
N THR A 447 -15.44 -4.12 3.08
CA THR A 447 -16.48 -3.06 3.15
C THR A 447 -16.07 -1.78 2.40
N TYR A 448 -14.77 -1.47 2.29
CA TYR A 448 -14.29 -0.29 1.56
C TYR A 448 -14.54 -0.39 0.05
N PRO A 449 -14.05 -1.41 -0.68
CA PRO A 449 -14.37 -1.55 -2.09
C PRO A 449 -15.87 -1.76 -2.35
N ALA A 450 -16.61 -2.39 -1.46
CA ALA A 450 -18.06 -2.47 -1.55
C ALA A 450 -18.68 -1.08 -1.49
N ALA A 451 -18.28 -0.24 -0.54
CA ALA A 451 -18.77 1.13 -0.40
C ALA A 451 -18.43 2.00 -1.62
N THR A 452 -17.22 1.89 -2.19
CA THR A 452 -16.82 2.63 -3.39
C THR A 452 -17.65 2.25 -4.63
N ASN A 453 -18.21 1.06 -4.67
CA ASN A 453 -19.10 0.61 -5.75
C ASN A 453 -20.58 0.91 -5.49
N LEU A 454 -21.05 0.79 -4.24
CA LEU A 454 -22.46 0.91 -3.89
C LEU A 454 -22.87 2.36 -3.59
N ILE A 455 -22.00 3.18 -2.98
CA ILE A 455 -22.33 4.56 -2.61
C ILE A 455 -22.16 5.48 -3.84
N PRO A 456 -23.25 6.11 -4.35
CA PRO A 456 -23.19 6.89 -5.58
C PRO A 456 -22.22 8.09 -5.53
N SER A 457 -22.05 8.72 -4.36
CA SER A 457 -21.13 9.84 -4.18
C SER A 457 -19.66 9.41 -4.31
N PHE A 458 -19.30 8.24 -3.77
CA PHE A 458 -17.95 7.68 -3.88
C PHE A 458 -17.66 7.25 -5.31
N ARG A 459 -18.61 6.55 -5.93
CA ARG A 459 -18.51 6.09 -7.31
C ARG A 459 -18.29 7.24 -8.28
N ARG A 460 -19.12 8.31 -8.22
CA ARG A 460 -18.98 9.47 -9.10
C ARG A 460 -17.65 10.19 -8.92
N ALA A 461 -17.16 10.30 -7.69
CA ALA A 461 -15.86 10.94 -7.42
C ALA A 461 -14.70 10.18 -8.05
N LEU A 462 -14.74 8.83 -8.01
CA LEU A 462 -13.71 8.00 -8.64
C LEU A 462 -13.83 8.01 -10.17
N ASP A 463 -15.05 7.87 -10.73
CA ASP A 463 -15.27 7.96 -12.16
C ASP A 463 -14.78 9.31 -12.74
N LYS A 464 -15.03 10.43 -12.03
CA LYS A 464 -14.52 11.75 -12.42
C LYS A 464 -12.99 11.83 -12.40
N ALA A 465 -12.33 11.21 -11.42
CA ALA A 465 -10.88 11.17 -11.35
C ALA A 465 -10.23 10.38 -12.49
N GLU A 466 -10.89 9.29 -12.94
CA GLU A 466 -10.44 8.47 -14.07
C GLU A 466 -10.54 9.19 -15.43
N ILE A 467 -11.55 10.05 -15.62
CA ILE A 467 -11.81 10.73 -16.89
C ILE A 467 -10.85 11.91 -17.12
N GLY A 468 -10.36 12.55 -16.06
CA GLY A 468 -9.49 13.73 -16.13
C GLY A 468 -10.23 15.04 -16.51
N PRO A 469 -9.65 16.22 -16.25
CA PRO A 469 -10.31 17.51 -16.49
C PRO A 469 -10.55 17.80 -18.00
N GLU A 470 -9.72 17.30 -18.90
CA GLU A 470 -9.84 17.60 -20.34
C GLU A 470 -11.06 16.95 -21.02
N ALA A 471 -11.58 15.83 -20.52
CA ALA A 471 -12.73 15.16 -21.11
C ALA A 471 -14.08 15.71 -20.59
N VAL A 472 -14.05 16.45 -19.47
CA VAL A 472 -15.25 17.06 -18.90
C VAL A 472 -15.67 18.30 -19.70
N ASP A 473 -14.72 19.05 -20.28
CA ASP A 473 -15.03 20.22 -21.13
C ASP A 473 -15.64 19.83 -22.49
N HIS A 474 -15.25 18.67 -23.06
CA HIS A 474 -15.85 18.20 -24.30
C HIS A 474 -17.18 17.45 -24.09
N GLY A 475 -17.37 16.78 -22.97
CA GLY A 475 -18.63 16.09 -22.63
C GLY A 475 -19.71 17.05 -22.11
N GLY A 476 -19.31 18.11 -21.40
CA GLY A 476 -20.23 19.16 -20.92
C GLY A 476 -20.78 20.03 -22.04
N ALA A 477 -19.96 20.33 -23.04
CA ALA A 477 -20.39 21.07 -24.23
C ALA A 477 -21.37 20.27 -25.11
N ASP A 478 -21.23 18.96 -25.18
CA ASP A 478 -22.14 18.09 -25.93
C ASP A 478 -23.46 17.84 -25.19
N GLU A 479 -23.46 17.78 -23.86
CA GLU A 479 -24.68 17.68 -23.04
C GLU A 479 -25.45 19.03 -23.00
N GLU A 480 -24.77 20.18 -22.88
CA GLU A 480 -25.41 21.50 -22.97
C GLU A 480 -25.93 21.78 -24.37
N ASN A 481 -25.19 21.44 -25.43
CA ASN A 481 -25.67 21.50 -26.81
C ASN A 481 -26.79 20.50 -27.08
N GLY A 482 -26.79 19.32 -26.46
CA GLY A 482 -27.88 18.35 -26.55
C GLY A 482 -29.16 18.84 -25.85
N LEU A 483 -29.01 19.49 -24.67
CA LEU A 483 -30.14 20.11 -23.96
C LEU A 483 -30.67 21.36 -24.65
N GLN A 484 -29.82 22.21 -25.21
CA GLN A 484 -30.24 23.36 -26.03
C GLN A 484 -30.90 22.92 -27.37
N ARG A 485 -30.38 21.89 -28.02
CA ARG A 485 -31.06 21.32 -29.23
C ARG A 485 -32.38 20.66 -28.88
N SER A 486 -32.52 20.04 -27.72
CA SER A 486 -33.77 19.46 -27.23
C SER A 486 -34.79 20.53 -26.84
N SER A 487 -34.38 21.65 -26.26
CA SER A 487 -35.27 22.77 -25.90
C SER A 487 -35.73 23.54 -27.14
N THR A 488 -34.81 23.86 -28.07
CA THR A 488 -35.14 24.51 -29.35
C THR A 488 -35.97 23.61 -30.24
N SER A 489 -35.78 22.29 -30.21
CA SER A 489 -36.63 21.33 -30.95
C SER A 489 -38.06 21.25 -30.40
N LYS A 490 -38.21 21.34 -29.05
CA LYS A 490 -39.53 21.37 -28.41
C LYS A 490 -40.24 22.71 -28.62
N GLU A 491 -39.54 23.84 -28.58
CA GLU A 491 -40.08 25.15 -28.91
C GLU A 491 -40.51 25.26 -30.35
N ASN A 492 -39.69 24.80 -31.31
CA ASN A 492 -40.04 24.78 -32.73
C ASN A 492 -41.20 23.82 -33.05
N PHE A 493 -41.35 22.73 -32.28
CA PHE A 493 -42.47 21.82 -32.38
C PHE A 493 -43.77 22.45 -31.86
N ALA A 494 -43.71 23.17 -30.72
CA ALA A 494 -44.84 23.89 -30.14
C ALA A 494 -45.29 25.06 -31.05
N VAL A 495 -44.38 25.83 -31.64
CA VAL A 495 -44.68 26.92 -32.60
C VAL A 495 -45.34 26.38 -33.85
N ARG A 496 -44.89 25.24 -34.40
CA ARG A 496 -45.51 24.61 -35.56
C ARG A 496 -46.91 24.06 -35.29
N ILE A 497 -47.21 23.63 -34.04
CA ILE A 497 -48.57 23.23 -33.67
C ILE A 497 -49.48 24.43 -33.57
N VAL A 498 -49.02 25.54 -32.97
CA VAL A 498 -49.80 26.78 -32.85
C VAL A 498 -50.08 27.36 -34.26
N GLU A 499 -49.11 27.41 -35.17
CA GLU A 499 -49.32 27.85 -36.53
C GLU A 499 -50.33 26.98 -37.30
N LYS A 500 -50.26 25.65 -37.18
CA LYS A 500 -51.21 24.73 -37.80
C LYS A 500 -52.65 24.89 -37.24
N VAL A 501 -52.79 25.18 -35.97
CA VAL A 501 -54.11 25.39 -35.34
C VAL A 501 -54.68 26.75 -35.74
N THR A 502 -53.88 27.82 -35.82
CA THR A 502 -54.31 29.14 -36.29
C THR A 502 -54.63 29.14 -37.78
N PHE A 503 -53.89 28.40 -38.61
CA PHE A 503 -54.18 28.28 -40.05
C PHE A 503 -55.47 27.47 -40.31
N ARG A 504 -55.80 26.49 -39.52
CA ARG A 504 -57.08 25.77 -39.59
C ARG A 504 -58.27 26.64 -39.17
N ARG A 505 -58.09 27.54 -38.17
CA ARG A 505 -59.14 28.44 -37.71
C ARG A 505 -59.46 29.53 -38.72
N LYS A 506 -58.45 30.08 -39.43
CA LYS A 506 -58.63 31.05 -40.51
C LYS A 506 -59.35 30.44 -41.73
N LYS A 507 -59.15 29.15 -41.99
CA LYS A 507 -59.79 28.46 -43.15
C LYS A 507 -61.22 28.03 -42.85
N SER A 508 -61.65 27.95 -41.59
CA SER A 508 -63.05 27.72 -41.22
C SER A 508 -63.90 28.98 -41.21
N ASP A 509 -63.27 30.16 -41.03
CA ASP A 509 -63.97 31.46 -41.03
C ASP A 509 -64.19 32.03 -42.47
N GLU A 510 -63.38 31.56 -43.45
CA GLU A 510 -63.55 31.97 -44.86
C GLU A 510 -64.57 31.14 -45.63
N THR A 511 -65.07 30.01 -45.10
CA THR A 511 -66.03 29.17 -45.75
C THR A 511 -67.48 29.34 -45.26
N GLY A 512 -67.74 30.34 -44.39
CA GLY A 512 -69.05 30.60 -43.77
C GLY A 512 -69.85 31.78 -44.31
N SER A 513 -69.51 32.39 -45.44
CA SER A 513 -70.20 33.56 -45.97
C SER A 513 -70.42 33.45 -47.49
N THR A 514 -71.39 32.64 -47.92
CA THR A 514 -72.13 32.86 -49.17
C THR A 514 -73.37 31.98 -49.17
N THR A 515 -74.53 32.59 -48.93
CA THR A 515 -75.79 32.27 -49.66
C THR A 515 -76.81 33.34 -49.30
N PRO A 516 -77.78 33.59 -50.21
CA PRO A 516 -78.27 34.89 -50.64
C PRO A 516 -79.41 35.46 -49.78
#